data_0ac4bb2d1247e31bd0e777fedb4b29ed
#
_entry.id   0ac4bb2d1247e31bd0e777fedb4b29ed
#
_cell.length_a   1.000
_cell.length_b   1.000
_cell.length_c   1.000
_cell.angle_alpha   90.00
_cell.angle_beta   90.00
_cell.angle_gamma   90.00
#
_symmetry.space_group_name_H-M   'P 1'
#
loop_
_entity.id
_entity.type
_entity.pdbx_description
1 polymer ?
#
loop_
_entity_poly.entity_id
_entity_poly.type
_entity_poly.pdbx_seq_one_letter_code
_entity_poly.pdbx_strand_id
1 'polypeptide(L)'
;ISKMVSIVRYSDNDNYTKKISSICNARIIWGGDNSIKNIRSFPLSQRALDVTFADRYSFCVINTSEVIKLGKKEIGRLVERFYNDTYVVDQNACSSPHLIIWLGKKVDKARNKFWKQLQNHVNKKYILTETASVEKYTQLCGHILSLANIKKYQLYNNSIYTTFLSKLDKNIHDLRGKWGFFYEYNINDLNKMKDCINNKYQTLTYFGVNKGILKNFILKNQLAGIDRIVPVGQALDISFFWDGYDLNRTLSRVVDIK
;
A
#
# COMPACT_ATOMS: atom_id res chain seq x y z
N ILE A 1 -2.49 -11.81 -30.93
CA ILE A 1 -2.02 -11.02 -29.77
C ILE A 1 -0.49 -10.88 -29.80
N SER A 2 0.28 -11.97 -30.02
CA SER A 2 1.76 -11.91 -30.01
C SER A 2 2.37 -10.91 -30.99
N LYS A 3 1.74 -10.64 -32.12
CA LYS A 3 2.17 -9.61 -33.10
C LYS A 3 1.83 -8.18 -32.66
N MET A 4 1.06 -8.01 -31.60
CA MET A 4 0.63 -6.70 -31.09
C MET A 4 1.38 -6.28 -29.82
N VAL A 5 2.23 -7.14 -29.28
CA VAL A 5 2.96 -6.90 -28.02
C VAL A 5 4.45 -7.07 -28.27
N SER A 6 5.24 -6.09 -27.87
CA SER A 6 6.69 -6.14 -27.85
C SER A 6 7.18 -5.88 -26.44
N ILE A 7 8.05 -6.76 -25.92
CA ILE A 7 8.72 -6.58 -24.64
C ILE A 7 10.18 -6.30 -24.95
N VAL A 8 10.65 -5.12 -24.58
CA VAL A 8 12.02 -4.69 -24.83
C VAL A 8 12.70 -4.28 -23.53
N ARG A 9 13.99 -4.59 -23.42
CA ARG A 9 14.85 -4.10 -22.36
C ARG A 9 16.04 -3.40 -23.00
N TYR A 10 16.34 -2.21 -22.55
CA TYR A 10 17.50 -1.43 -22.97
C TYR A 10 18.19 -0.82 -21.76
N SER A 11 19.46 -0.50 -21.92
CA SER A 11 20.22 0.24 -20.90
C SER A 11 19.66 1.66 -20.73
N ASP A 12 20.07 2.36 -19.67
CA ASP A 12 19.66 3.74 -19.38
C ASP A 12 20.10 4.69 -20.52
N ASN A 13 19.41 4.59 -21.63
CA ASN A 13 19.61 5.42 -22.80
C ASN A 13 18.28 6.15 -23.11
N ASP A 14 18.23 7.40 -22.73
CA ASP A 14 17.09 8.28 -22.90
C ASP A 14 16.60 8.39 -24.35
N ASN A 15 17.47 8.13 -25.34
CA ASN A 15 17.10 8.19 -26.76
C ASN A 15 16.02 7.16 -27.12
N TYR A 16 16.09 5.93 -26.59
CA TYR A 16 15.06 4.93 -26.85
C TYR A 16 13.73 5.32 -26.21
N THR A 17 13.76 5.72 -24.93
CA THR A 17 12.54 6.20 -24.22
C THR A 17 11.94 7.42 -24.92
N LYS A 18 12.76 8.38 -25.34
CA LYS A 18 12.33 9.58 -26.08
C LYS A 18 11.68 9.19 -27.41
N LYS A 19 12.31 8.28 -28.19
CA LYS A 19 11.76 7.83 -29.48
C LYS A 19 10.42 7.11 -29.30
N ILE A 20 10.32 6.17 -28.36
CA ILE A 20 9.08 5.45 -28.07
C ILE A 20 7.99 6.45 -27.62
N SER A 21 8.31 7.37 -26.71
CA SER A 21 7.39 8.41 -26.25
C SER A 21 6.86 9.29 -27.40
N SER A 22 7.69 9.62 -28.37
CA SER A 22 7.30 10.51 -29.49
C SER A 22 6.31 9.88 -30.48
N ILE A 23 6.20 8.55 -30.50
CA ILE A 23 5.35 7.81 -31.48
C ILE A 23 4.14 7.12 -30.86
N CYS A 24 4.07 7.01 -29.51
CA CYS A 24 2.96 6.32 -28.85
C CYS A 24 1.71 7.21 -28.76
N ASN A 25 0.52 6.59 -28.74
CA ASN A 25 -0.76 7.25 -28.51
C ASN A 25 -1.11 7.37 -27.01
N ALA A 26 -0.53 6.49 -26.20
CA ALA A 26 -0.63 6.54 -24.75
C ALA A 26 0.68 6.06 -24.15
N ARG A 27 1.15 6.75 -23.12
CA ARG A 27 2.33 6.37 -22.33
C ARG A 27 1.90 6.11 -20.90
N ILE A 28 2.16 4.89 -20.41
CA ILE A 28 1.93 4.52 -19.03
C ILE A 28 3.29 4.40 -18.34
N ILE A 29 3.49 5.15 -17.27
CA ILE A 29 4.73 5.15 -16.51
C ILE A 29 4.45 4.58 -15.12
N TRP A 30 5.15 3.53 -14.77
CA TRP A 30 5.11 2.95 -13.43
C TRP A 30 6.49 3.07 -12.79
N GLY A 31 6.62 3.87 -11.75
CA GLY A 31 7.90 4.09 -11.11
C GLY A 31 7.86 5.14 -10.00
N GLY A 32 9.01 5.38 -9.38
CA GLY A 32 9.16 6.44 -8.39
C GLY A 32 9.04 7.83 -9.00
N ASP A 33 8.76 8.83 -8.16
CA ASP A 33 8.50 10.22 -8.58
C ASP A 33 9.60 10.80 -9.48
N ASN A 34 10.89 10.49 -9.21
CA ASN A 34 12.01 10.95 -10.04
C ASN A 34 12.01 10.32 -11.44
N SER A 35 11.74 9.02 -11.54
CA SER A 35 11.65 8.32 -12.83
C SER A 35 10.48 8.85 -13.66
N ILE A 36 9.34 9.09 -13.02
CA ILE A 36 8.18 9.70 -13.67
C ILE A 36 8.52 11.10 -14.18
N LYS A 37 9.14 11.93 -13.35
CA LYS A 37 9.57 13.29 -13.73
C LYS A 37 10.50 13.26 -14.93
N ASN A 38 11.49 12.36 -14.94
CA ASN A 38 12.42 12.21 -16.05
C ASN A 38 11.71 11.80 -17.34
N ILE A 39 10.92 10.71 -17.30
CA ILE A 39 10.24 10.20 -18.49
C ILE A 39 9.21 11.22 -19.02
N ARG A 40 8.52 11.94 -18.14
CA ARG A 40 7.57 13.00 -18.54
C ARG A 40 8.24 14.21 -19.18
N SER A 41 9.54 14.42 -19.00
CA SER A 41 10.27 15.47 -19.69
C SER A 41 10.43 15.20 -21.19
N PHE A 42 10.29 13.94 -21.63
CA PHE A 42 10.35 13.60 -23.05
C PHE A 42 9.04 13.97 -23.76
N PRO A 43 9.13 14.57 -24.94
CA PRO A 43 7.95 15.00 -25.68
C PRO A 43 7.06 13.83 -26.08
N LEU A 44 5.76 14.03 -25.98
CA LEU A 44 4.71 13.17 -26.51
C LEU A 44 4.09 13.80 -27.75
N SER A 45 3.43 12.97 -28.57
CA SER A 45 2.59 13.51 -29.64
C SER A 45 1.43 14.32 -29.03
N GLN A 46 0.95 15.35 -29.74
CA GLN A 46 0.00 16.34 -29.24
C GLN A 46 -1.33 15.75 -28.70
N ARG A 47 -1.73 14.57 -29.18
CA ARG A 47 -2.96 13.88 -28.77
C ARG A 47 -2.70 12.65 -27.88
N ALA A 48 -1.46 12.37 -27.55
CA ALA A 48 -1.12 11.24 -26.71
C ALA A 48 -1.50 11.49 -25.24
N LEU A 49 -1.87 10.42 -24.57
CA LEU A 49 -2.19 10.42 -23.14
C LEU A 49 -0.96 10.05 -22.33
N ASP A 50 -0.84 10.62 -21.14
CA ASP A 50 0.21 10.32 -20.16
C ASP A 50 -0.43 9.86 -18.83
N VAL A 51 -0.30 8.58 -18.50
CA VAL A 51 -0.83 7.97 -17.28
C VAL A 51 0.33 7.59 -16.38
N THR A 52 0.30 8.02 -15.13
CA THR A 52 1.40 7.78 -14.20
C THR A 52 0.94 7.04 -12.95
N PHE A 53 1.66 5.97 -12.62
CA PHE A 53 1.53 5.25 -11.34
C PHE A 53 2.74 5.60 -10.47
N ALA A 54 2.55 6.67 -9.70
CA ALA A 54 3.58 7.28 -8.86
C ALA A 54 3.82 6.49 -7.57
N ASP A 55 4.76 6.97 -6.78
CA ASP A 55 5.00 6.44 -5.43
C ASP A 55 3.82 6.77 -4.51
N ARG A 56 3.19 5.73 -3.96
CA ARG A 56 1.96 5.82 -3.15
C ARG A 56 2.12 5.07 -1.83
N TYR A 57 1.24 5.37 -0.88
CA TYR A 57 1.20 4.80 0.46
C TYR A 57 -0.12 4.10 0.72
N SER A 58 -0.08 2.96 1.40
CA SER A 58 -1.27 2.19 1.75
C SER A 58 -1.29 1.80 3.22
N PHE A 59 -2.49 1.60 3.75
CA PHE A 59 -2.70 1.24 5.14
C PHE A 59 -3.83 0.24 5.31
N CYS A 60 -3.87 -0.39 6.49
CA CYS A 60 -4.88 -1.38 6.83
C CYS A 60 -5.67 -0.92 8.05
N VAL A 61 -7.00 -1.04 8.01
CA VAL A 61 -7.90 -0.82 9.16
C VAL A 61 -8.45 -2.14 9.64
N ILE A 62 -8.17 -2.47 10.90
CA ILE A 62 -8.60 -3.73 11.52
C ILE A 62 -9.50 -3.42 12.71
N ASN A 63 -10.74 -3.91 12.69
CA ASN A 63 -11.64 -3.82 13.82
C ASN A 63 -11.22 -4.79 14.92
N THR A 64 -10.86 -4.24 16.09
CA THR A 64 -10.35 -5.02 17.22
C THR A 64 -11.34 -6.03 17.75
N SER A 65 -12.63 -5.66 17.84
CA SER A 65 -13.67 -6.55 18.36
C SER A 65 -13.90 -7.75 17.45
N GLU A 66 -13.85 -7.54 16.15
CA GLU A 66 -14.01 -8.63 15.18
C GLU A 66 -12.82 -9.59 15.20
N VAL A 67 -11.59 -9.10 15.30
CA VAL A 67 -10.41 -9.98 15.49
C VAL A 67 -10.50 -10.82 16.76
N ILE A 68 -10.95 -10.22 17.86
CA ILE A 68 -11.05 -10.93 19.16
C ILE A 68 -12.06 -12.09 19.07
N LYS A 69 -13.15 -11.94 18.34
CA LYS A 69 -14.20 -12.96 18.15
C LYS A 69 -13.76 -14.15 17.30
N LEU A 70 -12.79 -13.98 16.39
CA LEU A 70 -12.40 -15.03 15.45
C LEU A 70 -11.98 -16.32 16.16
N GLY A 71 -12.42 -17.47 15.65
CA GLY A 71 -11.88 -18.77 16.00
C GLY A 71 -10.50 -19.04 15.36
N LYS A 72 -9.91 -20.18 15.69
CA LYS A 72 -8.57 -20.56 15.21
C LYS A 72 -8.46 -20.63 13.67
N LYS A 73 -9.48 -21.17 13.01
CA LYS A 73 -9.53 -21.30 11.55
C LYS A 73 -9.69 -19.93 10.87
N GLU A 74 -10.53 -19.07 11.43
CA GLU A 74 -10.85 -17.77 10.86
C GLU A 74 -9.66 -16.78 10.98
N ILE A 75 -9.02 -16.73 12.15
CA ILE A 75 -7.80 -15.91 12.30
C ILE A 75 -6.67 -16.41 11.39
N GLY A 76 -6.57 -17.74 11.18
CA GLY A 76 -5.64 -18.32 10.21
C GLY A 76 -5.86 -17.80 8.79
N ARG A 77 -7.14 -17.75 8.33
CA ARG A 77 -7.50 -17.20 7.03
C ARG A 77 -7.22 -15.69 6.93
N LEU A 78 -7.47 -14.93 7.99
CA LEU A 78 -7.21 -13.50 8.01
C LEU A 78 -5.71 -13.21 7.85
N VAL A 79 -4.85 -13.89 8.62
CA VAL A 79 -3.40 -13.66 8.54
C VAL A 79 -2.79 -14.17 7.23
N GLU A 80 -3.33 -15.23 6.63
CA GLU A 80 -2.94 -15.67 5.30
C GLU A 80 -3.26 -14.61 4.24
N ARG A 81 -4.44 -14.02 4.28
CA ARG A 81 -4.82 -12.91 3.39
C ARG A 81 -3.93 -11.69 3.60
N PHE A 82 -3.65 -11.34 4.86
CA PHE A 82 -2.73 -10.24 5.16
C PHE A 82 -1.30 -10.53 4.69
N TYR A 83 -0.84 -11.77 4.79
CA TYR A 83 0.42 -12.23 4.22
C TYR A 83 0.47 -11.98 2.71
N ASN A 84 -0.60 -12.29 1.99
CA ASN A 84 -0.69 -12.05 0.55
C ASN A 84 -0.60 -10.56 0.19
N ASP A 85 -1.19 -9.68 1.01
CA ASP A 85 -1.12 -8.22 0.79
C ASP A 85 0.28 -7.62 1.07
N THR A 86 1.15 -8.37 1.75
CA THR A 86 2.40 -7.82 2.30
C THR A 86 3.64 -8.63 1.89
N TYR A 87 3.78 -9.86 2.38
CA TYR A 87 5.01 -10.63 2.28
C TYR A 87 5.32 -11.17 0.88
N VAL A 88 4.30 -11.44 0.07
CA VAL A 88 4.48 -11.97 -1.30
C VAL A 88 5.32 -11.05 -2.18
N VAL A 89 5.32 -9.77 -1.88
CA VAL A 89 6.07 -8.72 -2.60
C VAL A 89 7.03 -7.96 -1.67
N ASP A 90 7.49 -8.59 -0.58
CA ASP A 90 8.40 -7.99 0.40
C ASP A 90 7.91 -6.64 0.96
N GLN A 91 6.58 -6.43 0.96
CA GLN A 91 5.91 -5.19 1.34
C GLN A 91 6.29 -3.99 0.44
N ASN A 92 6.79 -4.22 -0.78
CA ASN A 92 7.26 -3.17 -1.69
C ASN A 92 6.19 -2.65 -2.65
N ALA A 93 5.03 -3.32 -2.77
CA ALA A 93 3.96 -2.78 -3.61
C ALA A 93 3.36 -1.51 -2.99
N CYS A 94 3.04 -0.52 -3.83
CA CYS A 94 2.38 0.71 -3.38
C CYS A 94 1.01 0.45 -2.72
N SER A 95 0.37 -0.68 -3.02
CA SER A 95 -0.87 -1.14 -2.38
C SER A 95 -0.64 -1.96 -1.10
N SER A 96 0.58 -2.37 -0.77
CA SER A 96 0.89 -3.08 0.47
C SER A 96 0.76 -2.15 1.69
N PRO A 97 0.04 -2.54 2.74
CA PRO A 97 -0.10 -1.70 3.93
C PRO A 97 1.20 -1.61 4.74
N HIS A 98 1.59 -0.40 5.08
CA HIS A 98 2.70 -0.09 5.99
C HIS A 98 2.21 0.29 7.38
N LEU A 99 1.04 0.95 7.47
CA LEU A 99 0.41 1.39 8.70
C LEU A 99 -0.81 0.53 9.00
N ILE A 100 -0.89 0.02 10.21
CA ILE A 100 -2.04 -0.75 10.71
C ILE A 100 -2.80 0.10 11.71
N ILE A 101 -4.03 0.40 11.39
CA ILE A 101 -4.96 1.12 12.25
C ILE A 101 -5.87 0.15 12.98
N TRP A 102 -5.68 0.06 14.29
CA TRP A 102 -6.55 -0.71 15.16
C TRP A 102 -7.78 0.11 15.52
N LEU A 103 -8.93 -0.24 14.97
CA LEU A 103 -10.19 0.46 15.21
C LEU A 103 -10.94 -0.17 16.39
N GLY A 104 -11.08 0.57 17.48
CA GLY A 104 -11.88 0.18 18.64
C GLY A 104 -11.06 -0.01 19.93
N LYS A 105 -11.67 -0.71 20.89
CA LYS A 105 -11.13 -0.96 22.24
C LYS A 105 -10.40 -2.31 22.33
N LYS A 106 -9.74 -2.60 23.48
CA LYS A 106 -9.02 -3.85 23.75
C LYS A 106 -7.94 -4.17 22.71
N VAL A 107 -7.21 -3.15 22.29
CA VAL A 107 -6.21 -3.18 21.21
C VAL A 107 -5.14 -4.24 21.45
N ASP A 108 -4.55 -4.27 22.65
CA ASP A 108 -3.46 -5.22 22.95
C ASP A 108 -3.92 -6.68 22.80
N LYS A 109 -5.18 -7.00 23.19
CA LYS A 109 -5.73 -8.35 23.01
C LYS A 109 -5.86 -8.71 21.52
N ALA A 110 -6.37 -7.80 20.70
CA ALA A 110 -6.50 -8.01 19.26
C ALA A 110 -5.13 -8.13 18.57
N ARG A 111 -4.20 -7.20 18.87
CA ARG A 111 -2.82 -7.19 18.35
C ARG A 111 -2.08 -8.50 18.66
N ASN A 112 -2.06 -8.90 19.94
CA ASN A 112 -1.37 -10.11 20.36
C ASN A 112 -1.90 -11.35 19.63
N LYS A 113 -3.23 -11.46 19.48
CA LYS A 113 -3.85 -12.56 18.74
C LYS A 113 -3.46 -12.55 17.27
N PHE A 114 -3.52 -11.40 16.61
CA PHE A 114 -3.22 -11.24 15.19
C PHE A 114 -1.74 -11.48 14.89
N TRP A 115 -0.84 -10.76 15.55
CA TRP A 115 0.59 -10.83 15.29
C TRP A 115 1.19 -12.21 15.61
N LYS A 116 0.78 -12.84 16.73
CA LYS A 116 1.22 -14.20 17.07
C LYS A 116 0.79 -15.21 16.00
N GLN A 117 -0.43 -15.08 15.50
CA GLN A 117 -0.91 -15.98 14.45
C GLN A 117 -0.23 -15.70 13.10
N LEU A 118 0.01 -14.42 12.76
CA LEU A 118 0.76 -14.05 11.57
C LEU A 118 2.21 -14.56 11.65
N GLN A 119 2.87 -14.45 12.79
CA GLN A 119 4.22 -15.00 13.02
C GLN A 119 4.26 -16.50 12.70
N ASN A 120 3.29 -17.25 13.20
CA ASN A 120 3.22 -18.70 12.94
C ASN A 120 3.04 -19.01 11.44
N HIS A 121 2.36 -18.14 10.69
CA HIS A 121 2.17 -18.29 9.26
C HIS A 121 3.42 -17.90 8.47
N VAL A 122 4.00 -16.74 8.78
CA VAL A 122 5.19 -16.19 8.12
C VAL A 122 6.40 -17.12 8.30
N ASN A 123 6.64 -17.63 9.50
CA ASN A 123 7.77 -18.54 9.78
C ASN A 123 7.74 -19.83 8.96
N LYS A 124 6.59 -20.21 8.42
CA LYS A 124 6.44 -21.41 7.57
C LYS A 124 6.63 -21.14 6.08
N LYS A 125 6.42 -19.90 5.64
CA LYS A 125 6.30 -19.60 4.21
C LYS A 125 7.28 -18.55 3.70
N TYR A 126 7.82 -17.71 4.59
CA TYR A 126 8.63 -16.57 4.20
C TYR A 126 10.09 -16.76 4.60
N ILE A 127 10.97 -16.60 3.64
CA ILE A 127 12.41 -16.65 3.85
C ILE A 127 12.94 -15.22 3.77
N LEU A 128 13.37 -14.70 4.91
CA LEU A 128 14.00 -13.38 4.99
C LEU A 128 15.51 -13.54 4.76
N THR A 129 16.06 -12.79 3.81
CA THR A 129 17.50 -12.78 3.54
C THR A 129 18.26 -12.09 4.68
N GLU A 130 19.55 -12.41 4.82
CA GLU A 130 20.40 -11.78 5.83
C GLU A 130 20.49 -10.27 5.64
N THR A 131 20.68 -9.81 4.40
CA THR A 131 20.70 -8.38 4.05
C THR A 131 19.41 -7.68 4.46
N ALA A 132 18.25 -8.25 4.10
CA ALA A 132 16.95 -7.68 4.47
C ALA A 132 16.75 -7.66 6.00
N SER A 133 17.27 -8.65 6.73
CA SER A 133 17.26 -8.66 8.20
C SER A 133 18.05 -7.50 8.79
N VAL A 134 19.26 -7.26 8.28
CA VAL A 134 20.12 -6.15 8.72
C VAL A 134 19.49 -4.81 8.39
N GLU A 135 19.02 -4.61 7.17
CA GLU A 135 18.38 -3.36 6.75
C GLU A 135 17.14 -3.05 7.59
N LYS A 136 16.28 -4.04 7.83
CA LYS A 136 15.08 -3.89 8.68
C LYS A 136 15.42 -3.51 10.12
N TYR A 137 16.44 -4.14 10.69
CA TYR A 137 16.89 -3.84 12.05
C TYR A 137 17.51 -2.44 12.13
N THR A 138 18.34 -2.07 11.16
CA THR A 138 18.94 -0.73 11.06
C THR A 138 17.87 0.35 10.94
N GLN A 139 16.82 0.10 10.13
CA GLN A 139 15.68 1.00 10.03
C GLN A 139 14.95 1.16 11.36
N LEU A 140 14.71 0.07 12.09
CA LEU A 140 14.10 0.14 13.43
C LEU A 140 14.93 0.99 14.39
N CYS A 141 16.25 0.75 14.46
CA CYS A 141 17.16 1.52 15.31
C CYS A 141 17.15 3.01 14.95
N GLY A 142 17.23 3.33 13.66
CA GLY A 142 17.14 4.70 13.18
C GLY A 142 15.84 5.40 13.58
N HIS A 143 14.72 4.70 13.47
CA HIS A 143 13.42 5.26 13.86
C HIS A 143 13.29 5.43 15.38
N ILE A 144 13.79 4.50 16.19
CA ILE A 144 13.78 4.64 17.65
C ILE A 144 14.57 5.89 18.09
N LEU A 145 15.67 6.20 17.39
CA LEU A 145 16.50 7.35 17.70
C LEU A 145 15.92 8.69 17.18
N SER A 146 15.22 8.66 16.04
CA SER A 146 14.78 9.88 15.36
C SER A 146 13.31 10.26 15.58
N LEU A 147 12.43 9.30 15.91
CA LEU A 147 11.00 9.53 16.01
C LEU A 147 10.56 9.68 17.48
N ALA A 148 10.16 10.88 17.87
CA ALA A 148 9.67 11.16 19.22
C ALA A 148 8.28 10.55 19.52
N ASN A 149 7.57 10.06 18.49
CA ASN A 149 6.21 9.55 18.62
C ASN A 149 6.11 8.02 18.74
N ILE A 150 7.21 7.31 18.90
CA ILE A 150 7.20 5.87 19.17
C ILE A 150 6.84 5.63 20.64
N LYS A 151 5.72 4.95 20.88
CA LYS A 151 5.26 4.57 22.22
C LYS A 151 5.88 3.25 22.68
N LYS A 152 5.93 2.26 21.80
CA LYS A 152 6.53 0.95 22.03
C LYS A 152 6.85 0.28 20.69
N TYR A 153 7.78 -0.65 20.71
CA TYR A 153 8.04 -1.54 19.58
C TYR A 153 8.00 -2.99 20.05
N GLN A 154 7.81 -3.91 19.12
CA GLN A 154 7.80 -5.33 19.40
C GLN A 154 8.36 -6.12 18.21
N LEU A 155 9.21 -7.09 18.53
CA LEU A 155 9.82 -8.00 17.58
C LEU A 155 9.19 -9.39 17.77
N TYR A 156 8.71 -9.97 16.70
CA TYR A 156 8.25 -11.35 16.63
C TYR A 156 9.28 -12.13 15.80
N ASN A 157 10.41 -12.45 16.42
CA ASN A 157 11.65 -12.89 15.77
C ASN A 157 12.09 -11.86 14.70
N ASN A 158 12.84 -12.29 13.68
CA ASN A 158 13.14 -11.45 12.54
C ASN A 158 12.00 -11.35 11.52
N SER A 159 10.91 -12.09 11.73
CA SER A 159 9.82 -12.14 10.74
C SER A 159 8.95 -10.90 10.75
N ILE A 160 8.66 -10.35 11.94
CA ILE A 160 7.74 -9.21 12.09
C ILE A 160 8.32 -8.20 13.06
N TYR A 161 8.41 -6.96 12.66
CA TYR A 161 8.67 -5.80 13.49
C TYR A 161 7.44 -4.91 13.53
N THR A 162 7.05 -4.46 14.70
CA THR A 162 5.95 -3.52 14.86
C THR A 162 6.37 -2.33 15.71
N THR A 163 5.98 -1.15 15.30
CA THR A 163 6.21 0.11 16.03
C THR A 163 4.88 0.78 16.30
N PHE A 164 4.48 0.85 17.55
CA PHE A 164 3.22 1.46 17.97
C PHE A 164 3.44 2.94 18.25
N LEU A 165 2.71 3.78 17.52
CA LEU A 165 2.82 5.22 17.58
C LEU A 165 1.92 5.80 18.69
N SER A 166 2.35 6.89 19.32
CA SER A 166 1.56 7.66 20.30
C SER A 166 0.65 8.69 19.63
N LYS A 167 1.03 9.17 18.44
CA LYS A 167 0.25 10.10 17.60
C LYS A 167 0.52 9.79 16.13
N LEU A 168 -0.40 10.22 15.27
CA LEU A 168 -0.22 10.25 13.82
C LEU A 168 0.22 11.65 13.40
N ASP A 169 1.35 11.74 12.77
CA ASP A 169 1.81 12.97 12.14
C ASP A 169 1.28 13.05 10.70
N LYS A 170 1.15 14.26 10.15
CA LYS A 170 0.66 14.46 8.77
C LYS A 170 1.51 13.74 7.73
N ASN A 171 2.78 13.55 8.00
CA ASN A 171 3.75 12.89 7.11
C ASN A 171 3.97 11.41 7.46
N ILE A 172 3.00 10.75 8.09
CA ILE A 172 3.10 9.32 8.41
C ILE A 172 3.38 8.45 7.19
N HIS A 173 2.99 8.90 5.99
CA HIS A 173 3.25 8.23 4.72
C HIS A 173 4.73 8.15 4.33
N ASP A 174 5.62 8.88 5.01
CA ASP A 174 7.08 8.74 4.85
C ASP A 174 7.62 7.53 5.63
N LEU A 175 6.86 7.01 6.60
CA LEU A 175 7.23 5.85 7.38
C LEU A 175 6.82 4.57 6.66
N ARG A 176 7.76 3.98 5.92
CA ARG A 176 7.56 2.76 5.15
C ARG A 176 8.36 1.62 5.74
N GLY A 177 7.68 0.56 6.07
CA GLY A 177 8.32 -0.70 6.41
C GLY A 177 8.55 -1.56 5.18
N LYS A 178 9.48 -2.51 5.30
CA LYS A 178 9.71 -3.59 4.33
C LYS A 178 9.86 -4.90 5.09
N TRP A 179 9.68 -6.01 4.40
CA TRP A 179 9.95 -7.36 4.94
C TRP A 179 9.26 -7.65 6.26
N GLY A 180 8.02 -7.15 6.43
CA GLY A 180 7.25 -7.36 7.65
C GLY A 180 7.55 -6.35 8.76
N PHE A 181 7.89 -5.12 8.42
CA PHE A 181 7.97 -4.01 9.37
C PHE A 181 6.72 -3.13 9.26
N PHE A 182 5.95 -3.01 10.33
CA PHE A 182 4.68 -2.32 10.36
C PHE A 182 4.66 -1.22 11.41
N TYR A 183 4.03 -0.10 11.08
CA TYR A 183 3.65 0.94 12.04
C TYR A 183 2.22 0.69 12.49
N GLU A 184 1.93 0.98 13.73
CA GLU A 184 0.62 0.72 14.32
C GLU A 184 0.10 1.94 15.05
N TYR A 185 -1.19 2.17 14.95
CA TYR A 185 -1.88 3.19 15.73
C TYR A 185 -3.29 2.73 16.10
N ASN A 186 -3.85 3.28 17.19
CA ASN A 186 -5.20 2.97 17.63
C ASN A 186 -6.12 4.18 17.55
N ILE A 187 -7.31 3.96 17.04
CA ILE A 187 -8.38 4.96 16.99
C ILE A 187 -9.72 4.33 17.37
N ASN A 188 -10.64 5.14 17.86
CA ASN A 188 -12.03 4.74 18.07
C ASN A 188 -12.98 5.28 16.97
N ASP A 189 -12.49 6.21 16.14
CA ASP A 189 -13.22 6.82 15.04
C ASP A 189 -12.27 7.05 13.87
N LEU A 190 -12.67 6.61 12.66
CA LEU A 190 -11.90 6.77 11.43
C LEU A 190 -11.67 8.24 11.06
N ASN A 191 -12.56 9.14 11.46
CA ASN A 191 -12.40 10.57 11.18
C ASN A 191 -11.10 11.18 11.75
N LYS A 192 -10.48 10.53 12.74
CA LYS A 192 -9.15 10.93 13.25
C LYS A 192 -8.01 10.76 12.24
N MET A 193 -8.25 10.01 11.16
CA MET A 193 -7.28 9.81 10.09
C MET A 193 -7.32 10.92 9.03
N LYS A 194 -8.37 11.73 8.98
CA LYS A 194 -8.63 12.68 7.88
C LYS A 194 -7.46 13.61 7.59
N ASP A 195 -6.80 14.13 8.63
CA ASP A 195 -5.73 15.13 8.51
C ASP A 195 -4.40 14.54 8.05
N CYS A 196 -4.26 13.21 8.08
CA CYS A 196 -3.08 12.48 7.60
C CYS A 196 -3.21 12.07 6.12
N ILE A 197 -4.46 11.97 5.62
CA ILE A 197 -4.72 11.45 4.28
C ILE A 197 -4.62 12.56 3.25
N ASN A 198 -3.76 12.33 2.27
CA ASN A 198 -3.53 13.20 1.14
C ASN A 198 -3.41 12.38 -0.16
N ASN A 199 -3.07 13.00 -1.27
CA ASN A 199 -2.93 12.36 -2.58
C ASN A 199 -1.83 11.29 -2.68
N LYS A 200 -0.99 11.10 -1.65
CA LYS A 200 -0.04 9.97 -1.57
C LYS A 200 -0.73 8.65 -1.20
N TYR A 201 -1.92 8.70 -0.59
CA TYR A 201 -2.62 7.47 -0.17
C TYR A 201 -3.34 6.80 -1.33
N GLN A 202 -3.10 5.48 -1.50
CA GLN A 202 -3.69 4.68 -2.58
C GLN A 202 -4.75 3.70 -2.08
N THR A 203 -4.33 2.71 -1.28
CA THR A 203 -5.19 1.59 -0.89
C THR A 203 -5.42 1.56 0.61
N LEU A 204 -6.69 1.49 1.00
CA LEU A 204 -7.13 1.12 2.33
C LEU A 204 -7.59 -0.34 2.29
N THR A 205 -6.84 -1.24 2.93
CA THR A 205 -7.33 -2.59 3.19
C THR A 205 -8.09 -2.62 4.51
N TYR A 206 -9.14 -3.45 4.62
CA TYR A 206 -9.93 -3.46 5.85
C TYR A 206 -10.36 -4.87 6.27
N PHE A 207 -10.53 -5.03 7.59
CA PHE A 207 -11.16 -6.22 8.18
C PHE A 207 -12.13 -5.83 9.29
N GLY A 208 -13.34 -6.41 9.23
CA GLY A 208 -14.39 -6.23 10.27
C GLY A 208 -14.97 -4.81 10.35
N VAL A 209 -14.86 -4.03 9.27
CA VAL A 209 -15.44 -2.68 9.16
C VAL A 209 -16.55 -2.69 8.12
N ASN A 210 -17.68 -2.08 8.42
CA ASN A 210 -18.81 -1.97 7.50
C ASN A 210 -18.44 -1.04 6.32
N LYS A 211 -18.78 -1.46 5.09
CA LYS A 211 -18.53 -0.67 3.86
C LYS A 211 -19.19 0.71 3.88
N GLY A 212 -20.38 0.84 4.49
CA GLY A 212 -21.04 2.13 4.64
C GLY A 212 -20.26 3.11 5.51
N ILE A 213 -19.61 2.63 6.57
CA ILE A 213 -18.73 3.46 7.42
C ILE A 213 -17.52 3.95 6.60
N LEU A 214 -16.91 3.08 5.82
CA LEU A 214 -15.76 3.42 4.96
C LEU A 214 -16.16 4.42 3.86
N LYS A 215 -17.30 4.19 3.21
CA LYS A 215 -17.85 5.13 2.22
C LYS A 215 -18.12 6.51 2.84
N ASN A 216 -18.79 6.54 3.99
CA ASN A 216 -19.07 7.80 4.69
C ASN A 216 -17.80 8.53 5.13
N PHE A 217 -16.78 7.78 5.56
CA PHE A 217 -15.47 8.36 5.91
C PHE A 217 -14.85 9.12 4.73
N ILE A 218 -14.86 8.53 3.52
CA ILE A 218 -14.34 9.20 2.31
C ILE A 218 -15.18 10.42 1.94
N LEU A 219 -16.50 10.24 1.82
CA LEU A 219 -17.39 11.28 1.29
C LEU A 219 -17.54 12.45 2.27
N LYS A 220 -17.76 12.18 3.56
CA LYS A 220 -17.95 13.23 4.57
C LYS A 220 -16.71 14.10 4.75
N ASN A 221 -15.52 13.52 4.64
CA ASN A 221 -14.27 14.24 4.82
C ASN A 221 -13.67 14.74 3.50
N GLN A 222 -14.31 14.47 2.34
CA GLN A 222 -13.85 14.89 1.02
C GLN A 222 -12.36 14.57 0.79
N LEU A 223 -11.96 13.33 1.12
CA LEU A 223 -10.57 12.94 1.13
C LEU A 223 -9.98 12.99 -0.28
N ALA A 224 -8.82 13.64 -0.41
CA ALA A 224 -8.07 13.75 -1.67
C ALA A 224 -7.17 12.54 -1.97
N GLY A 225 -7.31 11.46 -1.21
CA GLY A 225 -6.57 10.20 -1.38
C GLY A 225 -7.48 9.02 -1.10
N ILE A 226 -6.90 7.81 -1.13
CA ILE A 226 -7.58 6.52 -1.02
C ILE A 226 -8.40 6.23 -2.29
N ASP A 227 -7.71 5.80 -3.31
CA ASP A 227 -8.33 5.44 -4.60
C ASP A 227 -8.98 4.06 -4.57
N ARG A 228 -8.58 3.20 -3.61
CA ARG A 228 -9.11 1.84 -3.45
C ARG A 228 -9.42 1.52 -2.00
N ILE A 229 -10.57 0.87 -1.79
CA ILE A 229 -10.96 0.29 -0.49
C ILE A 229 -11.33 -1.17 -0.73
N VAL A 230 -10.50 -2.08 -0.22
CA VAL A 230 -10.64 -3.52 -0.47
C VAL A 230 -10.52 -4.34 0.83
N PRO A 231 -11.16 -5.50 0.94
CA PRO A 231 -10.93 -6.41 2.07
C PRO A 231 -9.45 -6.82 2.15
N VAL A 232 -8.95 -7.11 3.36
CA VAL A 232 -7.64 -7.75 3.56
C VAL A 232 -7.53 -9.00 2.69
N GLY A 233 -6.42 -9.13 1.97
CA GLY A 233 -6.13 -10.18 0.99
C GLY A 233 -6.37 -9.78 -0.45
N GLN A 234 -6.78 -8.54 -0.73
CA GLN A 234 -7.08 -8.04 -2.07
C GLN A 234 -6.28 -6.78 -2.45
N ALA A 235 -5.23 -6.45 -1.69
CA ALA A 235 -4.39 -5.29 -1.99
C ALA A 235 -3.70 -5.43 -3.36
N LEU A 236 -3.30 -6.65 -3.74
CA LEU A 236 -2.60 -6.96 -4.98
C LEU A 236 -3.53 -7.35 -6.14
N ASP A 237 -4.85 -7.37 -5.95
CA ASP A 237 -5.81 -7.66 -7.00
C ASP A 237 -5.90 -6.49 -7.98
N ILE A 238 -5.13 -6.55 -9.07
CA ILE A 238 -5.13 -5.53 -10.12
C ILE A 238 -6.42 -5.63 -10.92
N SER A 239 -7.04 -4.46 -11.20
CA SER A 239 -8.23 -4.33 -12.05
C SER A 239 -8.08 -3.15 -12.99
N PHE A 240 -9.07 -2.95 -13.87
CA PHE A 240 -9.11 -1.77 -14.75
C PHE A 240 -9.33 -0.45 -13.99
N PHE A 241 -9.80 -0.52 -12.74
CA PHE A 241 -9.82 0.63 -11.83
C PHE A 241 -8.58 0.56 -10.94
N TRP A 242 -7.58 1.36 -11.27
CA TRP A 242 -6.31 1.35 -10.58
C TRP A 242 -5.76 2.75 -10.36
N ASP A 243 -5.30 3.03 -9.15
CA ASP A 243 -4.65 4.29 -8.78
C ASP A 243 -5.47 5.54 -9.14
N GLY A 244 -6.80 5.45 -8.98
CA GLY A 244 -7.73 6.53 -9.32
C GLY A 244 -8.15 6.60 -10.79
N TYR A 245 -7.57 5.77 -11.66
CA TYR A 245 -7.93 5.74 -13.08
C TYR A 245 -8.97 4.65 -13.38
N ASP A 246 -9.90 4.96 -14.27
CA ASP A 246 -10.63 3.99 -15.09
C ASP A 246 -9.81 3.78 -16.38
N LEU A 247 -8.97 2.73 -16.38
CA LEU A 247 -8.04 2.49 -17.49
C LEU A 247 -8.74 2.20 -18.81
N ASN A 248 -9.90 1.54 -18.80
CA ASN A 248 -10.67 1.30 -20.02
C ASN A 248 -11.10 2.63 -20.64
N ARG A 249 -11.67 3.51 -19.84
CA ARG A 249 -12.13 4.82 -20.30
C ARG A 249 -10.95 5.72 -20.67
N THR A 250 -9.90 5.72 -19.86
CA THR A 250 -8.72 6.56 -20.08
C THR A 250 -7.97 6.19 -21.36
N LEU A 251 -7.86 4.88 -21.67
CA LEU A 251 -7.12 4.38 -22.82
C LEU A 251 -7.98 4.17 -24.07
N SER A 252 -9.26 4.53 -24.02
CA SER A 252 -10.19 4.42 -25.14
C SER A 252 -10.48 5.79 -25.75
N ARG A 253 -10.86 5.77 -27.02
CA ARG A 253 -11.35 6.96 -27.72
C ARG A 253 -12.86 6.84 -27.95
N VAL A 254 -13.59 7.88 -27.61
CA VAL A 254 -15.02 7.99 -27.92
C VAL A 254 -15.21 8.57 -29.31
N VAL A 255 -16.09 7.97 -30.10
CA VAL A 255 -16.57 8.48 -31.36
C VAL A 255 -18.03 8.87 -31.16
N ASP A 256 -18.35 10.16 -31.34
CA ASP A 256 -19.72 10.66 -31.30
C ASP A 256 -20.28 10.64 -32.73
N ILE A 257 -21.42 9.96 -32.93
CA ILE A 257 -22.14 9.89 -34.20
C ILE A 257 -23.53 10.43 -33.91
N LYS A 258 -23.89 11.50 -34.64
CA LYS A 258 -25.22 12.15 -34.58
C LYS A 258 -26.03 11.82 -35.79
#